data_c27b6ba8899f4d54f055141c51965b1c
#
_entry.id   c27b6ba8899f4d54f055141c51965b1c
#
_cell.length_a   1.000
_cell.length_b   1.000
_cell.length_c   1.000
_cell.angle_alpha   90.00
_cell.angle_beta   90.00
_cell.angle_gamma   90.00
#
_symmetry.space_group_name_H-M   'P 1'
#
loop_
_entity.id
_entity.type
_entity.pdbx_description
1 polymer ?
#
loop_
_entity_poly.entity_id
_entity_poly.type
_entity_poly.pdbx_seq_one_letter_code
_entity_poly.pdbx_strand_id
1 'polypeptide(L)'
;MYRTLFPRDVFAELDRLQRDLTSVFEGSPSIRGIGRGGYPALNVGSTDSAFEVYAFAPGLDPATIDVNLDRGVLTIDGERKAGLPAQAEAGGDSKRTVHLQERFTGRFRRVVSLPDDIDPNAVTADYKDGVLRVSVQRRAAAQPRRIAVN
;
A
#
# COMPACT_ATOMS: atom_id res chain seq x y z
N MET A 1 -38.61 41.97 -2.26
CA MET A 1 -38.67 40.62 -2.83
C MET A 1 -37.30 40.26 -3.38
N TYR A 2 -36.47 39.64 -2.57
CA TYR A 2 -35.16 39.11 -3.03
C TYR A 2 -35.36 37.62 -3.31
N ARG A 3 -35.37 37.24 -4.57
CA ARG A 3 -35.32 35.86 -5.03
C ARG A 3 -33.93 35.31 -4.71
N THR A 4 -33.85 34.32 -3.86
CA THR A 4 -32.66 33.51 -3.67
C THR A 4 -32.35 32.74 -4.94
N LEU A 5 -31.25 33.11 -5.61
CA LEU A 5 -30.83 32.63 -6.93
C LEU A 5 -30.15 31.26 -6.92
N PHE A 6 -30.05 30.59 -5.77
CA PHE A 6 -29.47 29.28 -5.68
C PHE A 6 -30.42 28.32 -4.93
N PRO A 7 -30.96 27.31 -5.60
CA PRO A 7 -31.71 26.26 -4.94
C PRO A 7 -30.77 25.49 -4.01
N ARG A 8 -31.22 25.17 -2.80
CA ARG A 8 -30.49 24.39 -1.80
C ARG A 8 -30.05 22.98 -2.31
N ASP A 9 -30.61 22.53 -3.39
CA ASP A 9 -30.34 21.22 -3.97
C ASP A 9 -29.02 21.11 -4.73
N VAL A 10 -28.45 22.23 -5.20
CA VAL A 10 -27.19 22.22 -5.97
C VAL A 10 -26.00 21.72 -5.15
N PHE A 11 -25.95 22.05 -3.88
CA PHE A 11 -24.86 21.58 -2.99
C PHE A 11 -25.02 20.08 -2.65
N ALA A 12 -26.25 19.59 -2.50
CA ALA A 12 -26.53 18.18 -2.29
C ALA A 12 -26.21 17.35 -3.54
N GLU A 13 -26.42 17.91 -4.70
CA GLU A 13 -26.12 17.28 -5.99
C GLU A 13 -24.61 17.25 -6.26
N LEU A 14 -23.90 18.34 -5.91
CA LEU A 14 -22.44 18.40 -5.97
C LEU A 14 -21.78 17.39 -5.01
N ASP A 15 -22.30 17.26 -3.81
CA ASP A 15 -21.84 16.30 -2.80
C ASP A 15 -22.10 14.83 -3.22
N ARG A 16 -23.18 14.60 -3.94
CA ARG A 16 -23.50 13.31 -4.56
C ARG A 16 -22.53 12.99 -5.70
N LEU A 17 -22.31 13.98 -6.58
CA LEU A 17 -21.37 13.85 -7.70
C LEU A 17 -19.95 13.61 -7.23
N GLN A 18 -19.53 14.26 -6.14
CA GLN A 18 -18.23 14.06 -5.53
C GLN A 18 -18.10 12.65 -4.93
N ARG A 19 -19.14 12.13 -4.29
CA ARG A 19 -19.16 10.73 -3.78
C ARG A 19 -19.17 9.71 -4.91
N ASP A 20 -19.93 9.95 -5.97
CA ASP A 20 -19.97 9.07 -7.14
C ASP A 20 -18.64 9.09 -7.89
N LEU A 21 -17.99 10.25 -8.02
CA LEU A 21 -16.63 10.35 -8.57
C LEU A 21 -15.61 9.61 -7.69
N THR A 22 -15.69 9.75 -6.37
CA THR A 22 -14.80 9.04 -5.45
C THR A 22 -15.01 7.52 -5.54
N SER A 23 -16.26 7.05 -5.66
CA SER A 23 -16.57 5.63 -5.80
C SER A 23 -16.15 5.05 -7.17
N VAL A 24 -16.16 5.86 -8.22
CA VAL A 24 -15.65 5.48 -9.55
C VAL A 24 -14.12 5.47 -9.54
N PHE A 25 -13.49 6.32 -8.74
CA PHE A 25 -12.03 6.35 -8.55
C PHE A 25 -11.55 5.34 -7.50
N GLU A 26 -12.36 4.95 -6.52
CA GLU A 26 -12.18 3.80 -5.65
C GLU A 26 -12.63 2.52 -6.36
N GLY A 27 -12.01 2.26 -7.51
CA GLY A 27 -12.36 1.15 -8.38
C GLY A 27 -12.35 -0.18 -7.66
N SER A 28 -13.35 -0.99 -7.96
CA SER A 28 -13.50 -2.40 -7.58
C SER A 28 -12.17 -3.12 -7.47
N PRO A 29 -11.96 -3.96 -6.46
CA PRO A 29 -10.73 -4.74 -6.35
C PRO A 29 -10.58 -5.54 -7.64
N SER A 30 -9.57 -5.19 -8.42
CA SER A 30 -9.25 -5.91 -9.64
C SER A 30 -8.81 -7.32 -9.25
N ILE A 31 -9.57 -8.33 -9.67
CA ILE A 31 -9.19 -9.74 -9.54
C ILE A 31 -7.87 -10.07 -10.27
N ARG A 32 -7.34 -9.14 -11.07
CA ARG A 32 -6.04 -9.24 -11.76
C ARG A 32 -4.88 -8.61 -11.00
N GLY A 33 -5.03 -8.28 -9.73
CA GLY A 33 -3.92 -8.01 -8.81
C GLY A 33 -3.20 -6.68 -8.93
N ILE A 34 -3.51 -5.83 -9.89
CA ILE A 34 -2.96 -4.47 -9.97
C ILE A 34 -4.14 -3.50 -10.03
N GLY A 35 -4.91 -3.47 -8.94
CA GLY A 35 -5.84 -2.39 -8.67
C GLY A 35 -5.07 -1.08 -8.47
N ARG A 36 -5.71 0.03 -8.67
CA ARG A 36 -5.21 1.42 -8.64
C ARG A 36 -4.33 1.84 -7.45
N GLY A 37 -3.99 0.93 -6.54
CA GLY A 37 -3.09 1.15 -5.42
C GLY A 37 -1.59 1.05 -5.72
N GLY A 38 -1.20 0.62 -6.91
CA GLY A 38 0.20 0.40 -7.28
C GLY A 38 0.78 -0.92 -6.72
N TYR A 39 1.99 -1.24 -7.14
CA TYR A 39 2.75 -2.41 -6.68
C TYR A 39 3.64 -2.02 -5.48
N PRO A 40 3.83 -2.90 -4.51
CA PRO A 40 3.10 -4.14 -4.24
C PRO A 40 1.70 -3.91 -3.65
N ALA A 41 0.82 -4.92 -3.73
CA ALA A 41 -0.43 -4.91 -2.99
C ALA A 41 -0.13 -4.95 -1.49
N LEU A 42 -0.90 -4.19 -0.70
CA LEU A 42 -0.73 -4.10 0.75
C LEU A 42 -1.98 -4.56 1.48
N ASN A 43 -1.78 -5.30 2.57
CA ASN A 43 -2.78 -5.45 3.61
C ASN A 43 -2.26 -4.75 4.86
N VAL A 44 -3.08 -3.90 5.44
CA VAL A 44 -2.77 -3.19 6.69
C VAL A 44 -3.81 -3.56 7.72
N GLY A 45 -3.35 -3.96 8.88
CA GLY A 45 -4.21 -4.34 9.99
C GLY A 45 -3.63 -3.88 11.33
N SER A 46 -4.43 -3.99 12.38
CA SER A 46 -4.01 -3.71 13.73
C SER A 46 -4.47 -4.80 14.69
N THR A 47 -3.63 -5.09 15.66
CA THR A 47 -3.94 -5.90 16.83
C THR A 47 -3.98 -5.01 18.07
N ASP A 48 -4.25 -5.58 19.23
CA ASP A 48 -4.18 -4.86 20.50
C ASP A 48 -2.77 -4.34 20.80
N SER A 49 -1.75 -5.02 20.30
CA SER A 49 -0.34 -4.75 20.62
C SER A 49 0.46 -4.14 19.46
N ALA A 50 0.05 -4.28 18.21
CA ALA A 50 0.84 -3.87 17.06
C ALA A 50 0.00 -3.46 15.86
N PHE A 51 0.60 -2.65 14.98
CA PHE A 51 0.17 -2.46 13.60
C PHE A 51 0.99 -3.36 12.68
N GLU A 52 0.32 -4.00 11.74
CA GLU A 52 0.94 -4.93 10.82
C GLU A 52 0.66 -4.54 9.37
N VAL A 53 1.72 -4.48 8.59
CA VAL A 53 1.67 -4.22 7.16
C VAL A 53 2.25 -5.43 6.44
N TYR A 54 1.47 -6.00 5.52
CA TYR A 54 1.87 -7.08 4.64
C TYR A 54 1.96 -6.56 3.23
N ALA A 55 3.13 -6.63 2.61
CA ALA A 55 3.35 -6.27 1.21
C ALA A 55 3.60 -7.54 0.38
N PHE A 56 2.72 -7.80 -0.58
CA PHE A 56 2.79 -8.99 -1.43
C PHE A 56 3.66 -8.72 -2.64
N ALA A 57 4.93 -9.04 -2.52
CA ALA A 57 5.96 -8.68 -3.48
C ALA A 57 6.86 -9.87 -3.86
N PRO A 58 6.32 -10.94 -4.43
CA PRO A 58 7.09 -12.13 -4.76
C PRO A 58 8.18 -11.83 -5.80
N GLY A 59 9.35 -12.44 -5.62
CA GLY A 59 10.48 -12.32 -6.53
C GLY A 59 11.28 -11.03 -6.39
N LEU A 60 11.22 -10.38 -5.22
CA LEU A 60 12.16 -9.34 -4.84
C LEU A 60 13.41 -9.95 -4.22
N ASP A 61 14.51 -9.24 -4.37
CA ASP A 61 15.71 -9.47 -3.58
C ASP A 61 15.57 -8.69 -2.26
N PRO A 62 15.61 -9.36 -1.10
CA PRO A 62 15.51 -8.68 0.20
C PRO A 62 16.51 -7.54 0.38
N ALA A 63 17.68 -7.63 -0.23
CA ALA A 63 18.71 -6.58 -0.19
C ALA A 63 18.32 -5.29 -0.90
N THR A 64 17.29 -5.32 -1.75
CA THR A 64 16.78 -4.16 -2.48
C THR A 64 15.55 -3.53 -1.84
N ILE A 65 15.09 -4.09 -0.71
CA ILE A 65 13.93 -3.57 0.01
C ILE A 65 14.44 -2.63 1.10
N ASP A 66 13.92 -1.41 1.09
CA ASP A 66 14.15 -0.42 2.14
C ASP A 66 12.83 -0.10 2.85
N VAL A 67 12.88 -0.11 4.18
CA VAL A 67 11.72 0.17 5.04
C VAL A 67 12.11 1.28 6.01
N ASN A 68 11.41 2.39 5.92
CA ASN A 68 11.66 3.56 6.76
C ASN A 68 10.39 3.99 7.49
N LEU A 69 10.52 4.29 8.78
CA LEU A 69 9.45 4.87 9.59
C LEU A 69 9.90 6.26 10.09
N ASP A 70 9.26 7.30 9.61
CA ASP A 70 9.47 8.67 10.07
C ASP A 70 8.15 9.33 10.46
N ARG A 71 8.07 9.82 11.69
CA ARG A 71 6.91 10.57 12.22
C ARG A 71 5.55 9.94 11.91
N GLY A 72 5.42 8.63 12.11
CA GLY A 72 4.18 7.89 11.86
C GLY A 72 3.92 7.56 10.40
N VAL A 73 4.85 7.85 9.49
CA VAL A 73 4.78 7.50 8.08
C VAL A 73 5.73 6.35 7.79
N LEU A 74 5.16 5.20 7.48
CA LEU A 74 5.91 4.02 7.02
C LEU A 74 6.08 4.08 5.51
N THR A 75 7.32 4.11 5.05
CA THR A 75 7.67 4.06 3.63
C THR A 75 8.35 2.74 3.31
N ILE A 76 7.89 2.08 2.26
CA ILE A 76 8.46 0.83 1.73
C ILE A 76 8.91 1.12 0.30
N ASP A 77 10.19 1.08 0.06
CA ASP A 77 10.82 1.26 -1.24
C ASP A 77 11.45 -0.05 -1.70
N GLY A 78 11.55 -0.23 -3.01
CA GLY A 78 12.24 -1.39 -3.56
C GLY A 78 12.29 -1.37 -5.08
N GLU A 79 13.00 -2.35 -5.62
CA GLU A 79 13.10 -2.54 -7.06
C GLU A 79 12.84 -4.00 -7.42
N ARG A 80 11.97 -4.21 -8.38
CA ARG A 80 11.75 -5.51 -8.98
C ARG A 80 12.41 -5.58 -10.35
N LYS A 81 13.46 -6.37 -10.45
CA LYS A 81 14.14 -6.60 -11.71
C LYS A 81 13.24 -7.39 -12.68
N ALA A 82 13.40 -7.13 -13.97
CA ALA A 82 12.74 -7.91 -15.01
C ALA A 82 13.18 -9.37 -14.88
N GLY A 83 12.22 -10.27 -14.67
CA GLY A 83 12.52 -11.70 -14.53
C GLY A 83 12.74 -12.44 -15.87
N LEU A 84 12.49 -11.77 -16.97
CA LEU A 84 12.89 -12.21 -18.31
C LEU A 84 14.09 -11.37 -18.72
N PRO A 85 15.11 -11.94 -19.35
CA PRO A 85 16.18 -11.13 -19.91
C PRO A 85 15.52 -10.08 -20.79
N ALA A 86 15.79 -8.81 -20.44
CA ALA A 86 15.45 -7.72 -21.32
C ALA A 86 15.91 -8.10 -22.71
N GLN A 87 15.16 -7.61 -23.72
CA GLN A 87 15.65 -7.69 -25.10
C GLN A 87 17.02 -7.04 -25.10
N ALA A 88 18.03 -7.84 -24.71
CA ALA A 88 19.15 -7.27 -24.63
C ALA A 88 20.14 -7.48 -25.21
N GLU A 89 20.70 -6.66 -25.49
CA GLU A 89 22.07 -6.60 -25.96
C GLU A 89 22.25 -7.47 -27.18
N ALA A 90 22.03 -6.83 -28.27
CA ALA A 90 22.28 -7.26 -29.60
C ALA A 90 23.58 -8.11 -29.69
N GLY A 91 23.41 -9.39 -29.89
CA GLY A 91 24.55 -10.28 -30.10
C GLY A 91 24.26 -11.78 -30.06
N GLY A 92 23.10 -12.19 -29.60
CA GLY A 92 22.74 -13.61 -29.54
C GLY A 92 21.50 -13.96 -30.35
N ASP A 93 21.61 -15.04 -31.11
CA ASP A 93 20.68 -15.56 -32.12
C ASP A 93 19.34 -16.13 -31.59
N SER A 94 18.76 -15.53 -30.55
CA SER A 94 17.44 -15.91 -30.08
C SER A 94 16.45 -14.74 -30.22
N LYS A 95 15.72 -14.75 -31.33
CA LYS A 95 14.52 -13.96 -31.57
C LYS A 95 13.43 -14.35 -30.55
N ARG A 96 13.56 -13.87 -29.32
CA ARG A 96 12.52 -14.07 -28.30
C ARG A 96 11.52 -12.93 -28.42
N THR A 97 10.29 -13.26 -28.76
CA THR A 97 9.19 -12.29 -28.78
C THR A 97 8.38 -12.44 -27.51
N VAL A 98 8.23 -11.34 -26.78
CA VAL A 98 7.34 -11.29 -25.60
C VAL A 98 5.95 -10.86 -26.09
N HIS A 99 4.98 -11.74 -25.96
CA HIS A 99 3.61 -11.46 -26.40
C HIS A 99 2.76 -10.79 -25.31
N LEU A 100 3.07 -11.01 -24.03
CA LEU A 100 2.32 -10.48 -22.90
C LEU A 100 3.23 -10.34 -21.67
N GLN A 101 3.21 -9.19 -21.05
CA GLN A 101 3.94 -8.91 -19.81
C GLN A 101 3.01 -8.19 -18.83
N GLU A 102 2.48 -8.95 -17.88
CA GLU A 102 1.54 -8.43 -16.87
C GLU A 102 2.19 -8.20 -15.50
N ARG A 103 3.44 -8.64 -15.33
CA ARG A 103 4.17 -8.49 -14.08
C ARG A 103 4.79 -7.10 -13.99
N PHE A 104 4.58 -6.45 -12.84
CA PHE A 104 5.28 -5.21 -12.54
C PHE A 104 6.80 -5.39 -12.56
N THR A 105 7.51 -4.44 -13.13
CA THR A 105 8.98 -4.33 -13.11
C THR A 105 9.36 -2.88 -12.86
N GLY A 106 10.49 -2.68 -12.20
CA GLY A 106 11.00 -1.35 -11.89
C GLY A 106 10.95 -1.02 -10.40
N ARG A 107 11.16 0.25 -10.10
CA ARG A 107 11.14 0.77 -8.73
C ARG A 107 9.72 1.04 -8.29
N PHE A 108 9.47 0.79 -7.02
CA PHE A 108 8.19 1.10 -6.37
C PHE A 108 8.43 1.84 -5.05
N ARG A 109 7.44 2.60 -4.65
CA ARG A 109 7.35 3.22 -3.33
C ARG A 109 5.92 3.10 -2.82
N ARG A 110 5.77 2.60 -1.61
CA ARG A 110 4.50 2.54 -0.90
C ARG A 110 4.60 3.33 0.39
N VAL A 111 3.58 4.11 0.69
CA VAL A 111 3.50 4.95 1.89
C VAL A 111 2.25 4.58 2.66
N VAL A 112 2.41 4.34 3.95
CA VAL A 112 1.32 4.00 4.87
C VAL A 112 1.41 4.93 6.07
N SER A 113 0.35 5.69 6.33
CA SER A 113 0.23 6.50 7.54
C SER A 113 -0.20 5.61 8.69
N LEU A 114 0.55 5.63 9.78
CA LEU A 114 0.27 4.90 11.01
C LEU A 114 -0.29 5.87 12.07
N PRO A 115 -1.07 5.38 13.03
CA PRO A 115 -1.57 6.21 14.12
C PRO A 115 -0.46 6.68 15.07
N ASP A 116 -0.76 7.68 15.89
CA ASP A 116 0.21 8.29 16.81
C ASP A 116 0.56 7.42 18.02
N ASP A 117 -0.16 6.33 18.25
CA ASP A 117 0.00 5.43 19.39
C ASP A 117 1.03 4.32 19.17
N ILE A 118 1.86 4.44 18.13
CA ILE A 118 2.96 3.52 17.82
C ILE A 118 4.25 3.87 18.55
N ASP A 119 5.10 2.86 18.77
CA ASP A 119 6.47 3.03 19.22
C ASP A 119 7.43 2.96 18.00
N PRO A 120 8.04 4.09 17.61
CA PRO A 120 8.93 4.13 16.45
C PRO A 120 10.24 3.35 16.65
N ASN A 121 10.57 2.98 17.90
CA ASN A 121 11.77 2.21 18.20
C ASN A 121 11.52 0.70 18.21
N ALA A 122 10.25 0.27 18.18
CA ALA A 122 9.85 -1.13 18.23
C ALA A 122 9.23 -1.57 16.89
N VAL A 123 10.05 -1.54 15.84
CA VAL A 123 9.70 -1.93 14.48
C VAL A 123 10.49 -3.17 14.09
N THR A 124 9.80 -4.14 13.50
CA THR A 124 10.43 -5.33 12.91
C THR A 124 9.95 -5.49 11.47
N ALA A 125 10.84 -5.90 10.59
CA ALA A 125 10.53 -6.22 9.21
C ALA A 125 11.11 -7.59 8.84
N ASP A 126 10.30 -8.43 8.21
CA ASP A 126 10.69 -9.78 7.77
C ASP A 126 10.16 -10.02 6.35
N TYR A 127 11.00 -10.58 5.48
CA TYR A 127 10.62 -10.94 4.12
C TYR A 127 10.77 -12.44 3.92
N LYS A 128 9.63 -13.10 3.75
CA LYS A 128 9.57 -14.55 3.57
C LYS A 128 8.51 -14.92 2.55
N ASP A 129 8.81 -15.91 1.71
CA ASP A 129 7.88 -16.47 0.74
C ASP A 129 7.23 -15.42 -0.19
N GLY A 130 7.95 -14.34 -0.49
CA GLY A 130 7.46 -13.25 -1.34
C GLY A 130 6.57 -12.24 -0.62
N VAL A 131 6.49 -12.30 0.69
CA VAL A 131 5.71 -11.36 1.51
C VAL A 131 6.64 -10.63 2.47
N LEU A 132 6.63 -9.31 2.40
CA LEU A 132 7.24 -8.45 3.42
C LEU A 132 6.21 -8.18 4.50
N ARG A 133 6.52 -8.56 5.73
CA ARG A 133 5.76 -8.22 6.93
C ARG A 133 6.52 -7.14 7.70
N VAL A 134 5.84 -6.04 7.98
CA VAL A 134 6.35 -5.00 8.88
C VAL A 134 5.42 -4.92 10.07
N SER A 135 5.95 -5.08 11.28
CA SER A 135 5.21 -4.99 12.53
C SER A 135 5.75 -3.82 13.35
N VAL A 136 4.87 -2.91 13.72
CA VAL A 136 5.15 -1.72 14.55
C VAL A 136 4.37 -1.84 15.84
N GLN A 137 5.07 -1.94 16.96
CA GLN A 137 4.42 -2.10 18.27
C GLN A 137 3.67 -0.83 18.67
N ARG A 138 2.56 -1.00 19.37
CA ARG A 138 1.87 0.09 20.05
C ARG A 138 2.57 0.46 21.34
N ARG A 139 2.55 1.71 21.69
CA ARG A 139 3.05 2.17 23.00
C ARG A 139 2.30 1.46 24.12
N ALA A 140 3.01 1.06 25.17
CA ALA A 140 2.43 0.32 26.30
C ALA A 140 1.25 1.05 26.96
N ALA A 141 1.27 2.38 26.96
CA ALA A 141 0.16 3.23 27.47
C ALA A 141 -1.10 3.19 26.61
N ALA A 142 -0.99 2.80 25.33
CA ALA A 142 -2.10 2.72 24.39
C ALA A 142 -2.72 1.30 24.31
N GLN A 143 -2.09 0.32 24.94
CA GLN A 143 -2.61 -1.07 24.94
C GLN A 143 -3.79 -1.21 25.91
N PRO A 144 -4.83 -1.98 25.54
CA PRO A 144 -5.96 -2.26 26.43
C PRO A 144 -5.49 -2.91 27.72
N ARG A 145 -5.89 -2.35 28.85
CA ARG A 145 -5.58 -2.89 30.18
C ARG A 145 -6.80 -3.54 30.80
N ARG A 146 -6.72 -4.81 31.13
CA ARG A 146 -7.77 -5.51 31.87
C ARG A 146 -7.79 -5.01 33.32
N ILE A 147 -8.93 -4.46 33.76
CA ILE A 147 -9.14 -4.05 35.13
C ILE A 147 -9.89 -5.17 35.85
N ALA A 148 -9.32 -5.69 36.93
CA ALA A 148 -10.01 -6.63 37.80
C ALA A 148 -10.96 -5.82 38.73
N VAL A 149 -12.22 -6.22 38.79
CA VAL A 149 -13.22 -5.69 39.73
C VAL A 149 -13.21 -6.61 40.94
N ASN A 150 -12.95 -6.08 42.13
CA ASN A 150 -13.00 -6.79 43.41
C ASN A 150 -14.40 -6.65 44.00
#